data_c3cb4fe93b6a7d39d2eb8897ba01a9b0
#
_entry.id   c3cb4fe93b6a7d39d2eb8897ba01a9b0
#
_cell.length_a   1.000
_cell.length_b   1.000
_cell.length_c   1.000
_cell.angle_alpha   90.00
_cell.angle_beta   90.00
_cell.angle_gamma   90.00
#
_symmetry.space_group_name_H-M   'P 1'
#
loop_
_entity.id
_entity.type
_entity.pdbx_description
1 polymer ?
#
loop_
_entity_poly.entity_id
_entity_poly.type
_entity_poly.pdbx_seq_one_letter_code
_entity_poly.pdbx_strand_id
1 'polypeptide(L)'
;MNIKGKFNLVNLAVLALCTFLAGCDREQSPVVFDTPEAAVQDLADLISRTDVDRLEQVFGPGSLDVLLSGDDEADRQDYGRVEEMIGEGVDFEEYDENTRIALFGEVEWPWPIPLVRDGSGWKFDLEEGREELLNRRVGRNELWTLTALHEIVDAQQEYFNMPREDGIMVYALKFRSSEGQRDGLYWPVAEGETDLSPLGEVLAGSESWGDDPRPFHGYFYRILTSRGADAPGGELNYLDENGLLSRGYAVVAWPATYGNSGVMTFMTDQRGLVYQKDLGAGTEESAAAIESFNPDSSWVPTEDSLIYVEE
;
A
#
# COMPACT_ATOMS: atom_id res chain seq x y z
N MET A 1 17.96 -79.88 -37.81
CA MET A 1 17.50 -80.89 -36.81
C MET A 1 16.56 -80.15 -35.86
N ASN A 2 15.29 -80.57 -35.92
CA ASN A 2 14.11 -80.00 -35.22
C ASN A 2 14.33 -79.94 -33.70
N ILE A 3 13.76 -78.96 -33.02
CA ILE A 3 12.75 -79.22 -31.98
C ILE A 3 11.97 -77.95 -31.74
N LYS A 4 10.65 -78.04 -31.89
CA LYS A 4 9.61 -77.06 -31.57
C LYS A 4 9.39 -77.08 -30.06
N GLY A 5 9.29 -75.92 -29.44
CA GLY A 5 8.76 -75.73 -28.10
C GLY A 5 7.69 -74.62 -28.11
N LYS A 6 6.45 -75.02 -28.06
CA LYS A 6 5.31 -74.13 -27.87
C LYS A 6 5.27 -73.66 -26.40
N PHE A 7 5.12 -72.37 -26.19
CA PHE A 7 4.67 -71.87 -24.90
C PHE A 7 3.42 -71.00 -25.08
N ASN A 8 2.42 -71.34 -24.32
CA ASN A 8 1.09 -70.79 -24.30
C ASN A 8 1.08 -69.35 -23.78
N LEU A 9 0.32 -68.52 -24.48
CA LEU A 9 -0.17 -67.25 -23.97
C LEU A 9 -1.18 -67.52 -22.83
N VAL A 10 -0.85 -67.00 -21.66
CA VAL A 10 -1.83 -66.73 -20.60
C VAL A 10 -2.06 -65.25 -20.55
N ASN A 11 -3.24 -64.84 -21.01
CA ASN A 11 -3.76 -63.47 -20.86
C ASN A 11 -4.02 -63.19 -19.39
N LEU A 12 -3.23 -62.31 -18.80
CA LEU A 12 -3.56 -61.69 -17.53
C LEU A 12 -4.00 -60.26 -17.82
N ALA A 13 -5.31 -60.08 -17.90
CA ALA A 13 -5.92 -58.76 -17.91
C ALA A 13 -5.82 -58.15 -16.53
N VAL A 14 -4.83 -57.25 -16.31
CA VAL A 14 -4.80 -56.40 -15.16
C VAL A 14 -5.74 -55.23 -15.41
N LEU A 15 -6.88 -55.28 -14.77
CA LEU A 15 -7.88 -54.20 -14.72
C LEU A 15 -7.27 -53.10 -13.78
N ALA A 16 -6.60 -52.11 -14.37
CA ALA A 16 -6.16 -50.91 -13.63
C ALA A 16 -7.43 -50.08 -13.36
N LEU A 17 -7.95 -50.21 -12.14
CA LEU A 17 -9.00 -49.36 -11.60
C LEU A 17 -8.36 -48.00 -11.27
N CYS A 18 -8.32 -47.12 -12.27
CA CYS A 18 -8.01 -45.70 -12.04
C CYS A 18 -9.19 -45.11 -11.25
N THR A 19 -9.10 -45.13 -9.92
CA THR A 19 -9.89 -44.22 -9.09
C THR A 19 -9.43 -42.81 -9.38
N PHE A 20 -10.13 -42.11 -10.25
CA PHE A 20 -10.12 -40.66 -10.30
C PHE A 20 -10.64 -40.19 -8.93
N LEU A 21 -9.75 -39.85 -8.05
CA LEU A 21 -10.05 -38.92 -6.96
C LEU A 21 -10.24 -37.57 -7.67
N ALA A 22 -11.47 -37.32 -8.11
CA ALA A 22 -11.93 -35.97 -8.33
C ALA A 22 -11.84 -35.30 -6.94
N GLY A 23 -10.74 -34.62 -6.68
CA GLY A 23 -10.69 -33.59 -5.68
C GLY A 23 -11.74 -32.57 -6.11
N CYS A 24 -12.92 -32.61 -5.50
CA CYS A 24 -13.77 -31.46 -5.47
C CYS A 24 -12.97 -30.40 -4.67
N ASP A 25 -12.27 -29.51 -5.36
CA ASP A 25 -12.09 -28.19 -4.84
C ASP A 25 -13.52 -27.65 -4.65
N ARG A 26 -14.05 -27.81 -3.45
CA ARG A 26 -15.18 -27.00 -3.03
C ARG A 26 -14.64 -25.60 -3.01
N GLU A 27 -14.99 -24.81 -4.01
CA GLU A 27 -14.97 -23.35 -3.87
C GLU A 27 -15.67 -23.09 -2.53
N GLN A 28 -14.90 -22.61 -1.55
CA GLN A 28 -15.47 -22.28 -0.25
C GLN A 28 -16.40 -21.10 -0.49
N SER A 29 -17.70 -21.37 -0.47
CA SER A 29 -18.68 -20.30 -0.54
C SER A 29 -18.57 -19.44 0.71
N PRO A 30 -18.74 -18.10 0.61
CA PRO A 30 -18.76 -17.22 1.76
C PRO A 30 -19.74 -17.69 2.83
N VAL A 31 -19.43 -17.37 4.08
CA VAL A 31 -20.31 -17.70 5.21
C VAL A 31 -21.64 -16.98 5.06
N VAL A 32 -22.73 -17.70 5.36
CA VAL A 32 -24.09 -17.15 5.38
C VAL A 32 -24.55 -17.02 6.84
N PHE A 33 -25.06 -15.85 7.19
CA PHE A 33 -25.52 -15.47 8.52
C PHE A 33 -27.05 -15.43 8.57
N ASP A 34 -27.62 -15.66 9.73
CA ASP A 34 -29.09 -15.61 9.92
C ASP A 34 -29.63 -14.17 9.76
N THR A 35 -28.85 -13.16 10.19
CA THR A 35 -29.23 -11.72 10.16
C THR A 35 -28.03 -10.86 9.77
N PRO A 36 -28.25 -9.62 9.27
CA PRO A 36 -27.18 -8.64 9.04
C PRO A 36 -26.36 -8.32 10.30
N GLU A 37 -27.03 -8.25 11.46
CA GLU A 37 -26.38 -7.95 12.74
C GLU A 37 -25.40 -9.09 13.14
N ALA A 38 -25.77 -10.35 12.88
CA ALA A 38 -24.89 -11.50 13.13
C ALA A 38 -23.64 -11.46 12.23
N ALA A 39 -23.78 -11.00 11.00
CA ALA A 39 -22.64 -10.82 10.08
C ALA A 39 -21.69 -9.73 10.58
N VAL A 40 -22.20 -8.58 11.00
CA VAL A 40 -21.38 -7.49 11.54
C VAL A 40 -20.73 -7.87 12.86
N GLN A 41 -21.42 -8.63 13.72
CA GLN A 41 -20.83 -9.12 14.95
C GLN A 41 -19.64 -10.08 14.69
N ASP A 42 -19.77 -10.99 13.72
CA ASP A 42 -18.65 -11.86 13.30
C ASP A 42 -17.50 -11.05 12.70
N LEU A 43 -17.80 -10.01 11.91
CA LEU A 43 -16.81 -9.06 11.39
C LEU A 43 -16.04 -8.38 12.52
N ALA A 44 -16.71 -7.86 13.54
CA ALA A 44 -16.05 -7.25 14.70
C ALA A 44 -15.15 -8.24 15.43
N ASP A 45 -15.63 -9.46 15.66
CA ASP A 45 -14.89 -10.52 16.36
C ASP A 45 -13.63 -10.93 15.58
N LEU A 46 -13.69 -11.01 14.25
CA LEU A 46 -12.53 -11.39 13.43
C LEU A 46 -11.50 -10.27 13.28
N ILE A 47 -11.95 -9.01 13.22
CA ILE A 47 -11.07 -7.84 13.20
C ILE A 47 -10.29 -7.76 14.52
N SER A 48 -10.97 -7.87 15.67
CA SER A 48 -10.34 -7.79 17.00
C SER A 48 -9.28 -8.87 17.25
N ARG A 49 -9.40 -10.01 16.56
CA ARG A 49 -8.47 -11.15 16.68
C ARG A 49 -7.43 -11.19 15.58
N THR A 50 -7.54 -10.33 14.57
CA THR A 50 -6.72 -10.37 13.35
C THR A 50 -6.75 -11.76 12.69
N ASP A 51 -7.95 -12.35 12.59
CA ASP A 51 -8.17 -13.73 12.10
C ASP A 51 -8.27 -13.74 10.57
N VAL A 52 -7.11 -13.77 9.90
CA VAL A 52 -6.99 -13.75 8.43
C VAL A 52 -7.68 -14.95 7.77
N ASP A 53 -7.58 -16.15 8.39
CA ASP A 53 -8.25 -17.34 7.86
C ASP A 53 -9.77 -17.20 7.91
N ARG A 54 -10.28 -16.53 8.94
CA ARG A 54 -11.71 -16.25 9.07
C ARG A 54 -12.18 -15.18 8.09
N LEU A 55 -11.35 -14.16 7.79
CA LEU A 55 -11.64 -13.18 6.75
C LEU A 55 -11.92 -13.87 5.41
N GLU A 56 -11.06 -14.78 4.97
CA GLU A 56 -11.26 -15.50 3.71
C GLU A 56 -12.52 -16.38 3.72
N GLN A 57 -12.87 -16.97 4.86
CA GLN A 57 -14.13 -17.72 4.99
C GLN A 57 -15.37 -16.81 4.87
N VAL A 58 -15.33 -15.63 5.47
CA VAL A 58 -16.45 -14.68 5.51
C VAL A 58 -16.66 -14.01 4.15
N PHE A 59 -15.59 -13.57 3.52
CA PHE A 59 -15.64 -12.80 2.27
C PHE A 59 -15.40 -13.65 1.01
N GLY A 60 -14.97 -14.88 1.15
CA GLY A 60 -14.72 -15.84 0.07
C GLY A 60 -13.26 -15.89 -0.39
N PRO A 61 -12.94 -16.88 -1.25
CA PRO A 61 -11.59 -17.09 -1.75
C PRO A 61 -11.05 -15.89 -2.51
N GLY A 62 -9.77 -15.55 -2.27
CA GLY A 62 -9.09 -14.40 -2.90
C GLY A 62 -9.52 -13.04 -2.35
N SER A 63 -10.31 -13.01 -1.28
CA SER A 63 -10.70 -11.76 -0.62
C SER A 63 -9.53 -11.02 0.00
N LEU A 64 -8.49 -11.73 0.43
CA LEU A 64 -7.33 -11.13 1.06
C LEU A 64 -6.57 -10.18 0.13
N ASP A 65 -6.55 -10.45 -1.18
CA ASP A 65 -5.93 -9.56 -2.18
C ASP A 65 -6.59 -8.18 -2.24
N VAL A 66 -7.84 -8.08 -1.77
CA VAL A 66 -8.62 -6.84 -1.74
C VAL A 66 -8.66 -6.25 -0.34
N LEU A 67 -8.84 -7.10 0.68
CA LEU A 67 -9.00 -6.66 2.07
C LEU A 67 -7.67 -6.17 2.67
N LEU A 68 -6.54 -6.77 2.28
CA LEU A 68 -5.21 -6.36 2.72
C LEU A 68 -4.54 -5.45 1.70
N SER A 69 -3.85 -4.42 2.19
CA SER A 69 -3.15 -3.45 1.32
C SER A 69 -1.72 -3.86 1.01
N GLY A 70 -1.16 -4.81 1.79
CA GLY A 70 0.26 -5.14 1.79
C GLY A 70 1.11 -4.23 2.69
N ASP A 71 0.48 -3.30 3.40
CA ASP A 71 1.07 -2.49 4.47
C ASP A 71 0.44 -2.92 5.80
N ASP A 72 1.12 -3.83 6.51
CA ASP A 72 0.60 -4.43 7.76
C ASP A 72 0.28 -3.38 8.85
N GLU A 73 1.01 -2.26 8.87
CA GLU A 73 0.78 -1.21 9.87
C GLU A 73 -0.46 -0.39 9.51
N ALA A 74 -0.62 -0.02 8.24
CA ALA A 74 -1.80 0.67 7.74
C ALA A 74 -3.05 -0.21 7.89
N ASP A 75 -2.96 -1.49 7.54
CA ASP A 75 -4.06 -2.45 7.68
C ASP A 75 -4.50 -2.58 9.15
N ARG A 76 -3.55 -2.66 10.09
CA ARG A 76 -3.86 -2.72 11.54
C ARG A 76 -4.56 -1.46 12.02
N GLN A 77 -4.14 -0.29 11.58
CA GLN A 77 -4.76 0.99 11.94
C GLN A 77 -6.17 1.09 11.35
N ASP A 78 -6.37 0.64 10.10
CA ASP A 78 -7.67 0.63 9.45
C ASP A 78 -8.66 -0.29 10.17
N TYR A 79 -8.23 -1.50 10.50
CA TYR A 79 -9.06 -2.44 11.27
C TYR A 79 -9.38 -1.93 12.66
N GLY A 80 -8.42 -1.31 13.35
CA GLY A 80 -8.66 -0.70 14.66
C GLY A 80 -9.73 0.42 14.60
N ARG A 81 -9.71 1.24 13.55
CA ARG A 81 -10.76 2.27 13.35
C ARG A 81 -12.13 1.65 13.09
N VAL A 82 -12.20 0.60 12.27
CA VAL A 82 -13.47 -0.11 12.02
C VAL A 82 -14.00 -0.75 13.28
N GLU A 83 -13.14 -1.39 14.09
CA GLU A 83 -13.52 -1.97 15.39
C GLU A 83 -14.08 -0.91 16.34
N GLU A 84 -13.42 0.26 16.44
CA GLU A 84 -13.87 1.38 17.26
C GLU A 84 -15.27 1.87 16.81
N MET A 85 -15.44 2.13 15.51
CA MET A 85 -16.73 2.57 14.96
C MET A 85 -17.84 1.55 15.17
N ILE A 86 -17.60 0.25 15.00
CA ILE A 86 -18.59 -0.79 15.31
C ILE A 86 -18.94 -0.76 16.81
N GLY A 87 -17.94 -0.51 17.68
CA GLY A 87 -18.15 -0.38 19.13
C GLY A 87 -19.00 0.83 19.54
N GLU A 88 -18.99 1.91 18.76
CA GLU A 88 -19.84 3.09 18.97
C GLU A 88 -21.30 2.85 18.57
N GLY A 89 -21.56 2.00 17.58
CA GLY A 89 -22.90 1.64 17.14
C GLY A 89 -22.94 1.10 15.72
N VAL A 90 -23.99 0.34 15.43
CA VAL A 90 -24.27 -0.23 14.10
C VAL A 90 -25.72 0.02 13.74
N ASP A 91 -25.91 0.64 12.59
CA ASP A 91 -27.21 0.78 11.95
C ASP A 91 -27.19 0.18 10.54
N PHE A 92 -28.32 0.05 9.89
CA PHE A 92 -28.42 -0.52 8.55
C PHE A 92 -29.32 0.35 7.65
N GLU A 93 -28.76 0.75 6.52
CA GLU A 93 -29.54 1.31 5.43
C GLU A 93 -30.15 0.18 4.58
N GLU A 94 -31.46 0.24 4.34
CA GLU A 94 -32.15 -0.65 3.41
C GLU A 94 -31.97 -0.12 1.97
N TYR A 95 -30.99 -0.66 1.24
CA TYR A 95 -30.76 -0.27 -0.15
C TYR A 95 -31.89 -0.81 -1.07
N ASP A 96 -32.27 -2.08 -0.87
CA ASP A 96 -33.42 -2.74 -1.49
C ASP A 96 -33.94 -3.90 -0.62
N GLU A 97 -34.85 -4.73 -1.15
CA GLU A 97 -35.45 -5.86 -0.42
C GLU A 97 -34.40 -6.91 0.03
N ASN A 98 -33.28 -7.02 -0.68
CA ASN A 98 -32.28 -8.05 -0.48
C ASN A 98 -30.91 -7.50 -0.11
N THR A 99 -30.72 -6.18 -0.04
CA THR A 99 -29.43 -5.54 0.19
C THR A 99 -29.51 -4.60 1.41
N ARG A 100 -28.49 -4.69 2.28
CA ARG A 100 -28.28 -3.81 3.42
C ARG A 100 -26.85 -3.25 3.39
N ILE A 101 -26.73 -1.97 3.68
CA ILE A 101 -25.44 -1.32 3.94
C ILE A 101 -25.32 -1.13 5.44
N ALA A 102 -24.29 -1.70 6.06
CA ALA A 102 -24.02 -1.44 7.47
C ALA A 102 -23.45 -0.03 7.64
N LEU A 103 -23.94 0.70 8.63
CA LEU A 103 -23.52 2.05 9.00
C LEU A 103 -22.85 1.97 10.37
N PHE A 104 -21.60 2.41 10.48
CA PHE A 104 -20.79 2.29 11.69
C PHE A 104 -20.58 3.64 12.37
N GLY A 105 -20.64 3.61 13.70
CA GLY A 105 -20.35 4.75 14.56
C GLY A 105 -21.43 5.83 14.57
N GLU A 106 -21.21 6.85 15.39
CA GLU A 106 -22.13 7.99 15.52
C GLU A 106 -22.29 8.81 14.22
N VAL A 107 -21.29 8.73 13.31
CA VAL A 107 -21.29 9.42 12.03
C VAL A 107 -21.97 8.62 10.91
N GLU A 108 -22.51 7.44 11.24
CA GLU A 108 -23.16 6.54 10.29
C GLU A 108 -22.29 6.24 9.05
N TRP A 109 -20.98 5.95 9.29
CA TRP A 109 -20.04 5.67 8.21
C TRP A 109 -20.44 4.39 7.45
N PRO A 110 -20.73 4.49 6.13
CA PRO A 110 -21.20 3.34 5.38
C PRO A 110 -20.07 2.35 5.11
N TRP A 111 -20.25 1.10 5.55
CA TRP A 111 -19.35 0.01 5.24
C TRP A 111 -19.36 -0.27 3.72
N PRO A 112 -18.19 -0.36 3.04
CA PRO A 112 -18.13 -0.44 1.58
C PRO A 112 -18.62 -1.77 1.00
N ILE A 113 -18.67 -2.84 1.80
CA ILE A 113 -19.07 -4.18 1.34
C ILE A 113 -20.53 -4.44 1.77
N PRO A 114 -21.49 -4.47 0.83
CA PRO A 114 -22.88 -4.67 1.17
C PRO A 114 -23.15 -6.08 1.71
N LEU A 115 -24.21 -6.19 2.49
CA LEU A 115 -24.80 -7.45 2.90
C LEU A 115 -25.94 -7.79 1.97
N VAL A 116 -25.87 -8.95 1.33
CA VAL A 116 -26.91 -9.42 0.39
C VAL A 116 -27.57 -10.69 0.89
N ARG A 117 -28.85 -10.84 0.57
CA ARG A 117 -29.62 -12.02 0.94
C ARG A 117 -29.23 -13.19 0.06
N ASP A 118 -28.83 -14.31 0.67
CA ASP A 118 -28.52 -15.58 0.03
C ASP A 118 -29.44 -16.69 0.56
N GLY A 119 -30.43 -17.05 -0.20
CA GLY A 119 -31.44 -18.01 0.25
C GLY A 119 -32.21 -17.53 1.50
N SER A 120 -31.96 -18.16 2.65
CA SER A 120 -32.59 -17.79 3.91
C SER A 120 -31.75 -16.90 4.80
N GLY A 121 -30.52 -16.59 4.41
CA GLY A 121 -29.56 -15.84 5.24
C GLY A 121 -28.94 -14.65 4.51
N TRP A 122 -27.89 -14.09 5.11
CA TRP A 122 -27.18 -12.92 4.63
C TRP A 122 -25.68 -13.22 4.49
N LYS A 123 -25.03 -12.65 3.49
CA LYS A 123 -23.57 -12.71 3.31
C LYS A 123 -23.02 -11.37 2.86
N PHE A 124 -21.77 -11.12 3.12
CA PHE A 124 -21.06 -9.99 2.50
C PHE A 124 -20.84 -10.26 1.02
N ASP A 125 -21.11 -9.26 0.19
CA ASP A 125 -20.84 -9.30 -1.26
C ASP A 125 -19.59 -8.46 -1.56
N LEU A 126 -18.43 -9.10 -1.44
CA LEU A 126 -17.14 -8.44 -1.68
C LEU A 126 -17.01 -7.98 -3.13
N GLU A 127 -17.59 -8.70 -4.08
CA GLU A 127 -17.46 -8.32 -5.49
C GLU A 127 -18.16 -7.00 -5.78
N GLU A 128 -19.34 -6.79 -5.21
CA GLU A 128 -20.07 -5.51 -5.31
C GLU A 128 -19.34 -4.38 -4.53
N GLY A 129 -18.75 -4.70 -3.38
CA GLY A 129 -18.02 -3.73 -2.56
C GLY A 129 -16.57 -3.46 -2.96
N ARG A 130 -16.02 -4.25 -3.87
CA ARG A 130 -14.59 -4.23 -4.24
C ARG A 130 -14.12 -2.86 -4.72
N GLU A 131 -14.81 -2.29 -5.68
CA GLU A 131 -14.44 -1.02 -6.30
C GLU A 131 -14.47 0.12 -5.27
N GLU A 132 -15.50 0.18 -4.46
CA GLU A 132 -15.64 1.20 -3.42
C GLU A 132 -14.55 1.07 -2.34
N LEU A 133 -14.24 -0.15 -1.90
CA LEU A 133 -13.19 -0.41 -0.93
C LEU A 133 -11.83 0.06 -1.46
N LEU A 134 -11.49 -0.30 -2.70
CA LEU A 134 -10.24 0.08 -3.35
C LEU A 134 -10.16 1.59 -3.57
N ASN A 135 -11.22 2.21 -4.06
CA ASN A 135 -11.26 3.67 -4.30
C ASN A 135 -11.03 4.45 -3.02
N ARG A 136 -11.67 4.06 -1.90
CA ARG A 136 -11.47 4.70 -0.60
C ARG A 136 -10.03 4.53 -0.09
N ARG A 137 -9.45 3.34 -0.25
CA ARG A 137 -8.07 3.06 0.14
C ARG A 137 -7.08 3.87 -0.69
N VAL A 138 -7.18 3.79 -2.01
CA VAL A 138 -6.33 4.52 -2.95
C VAL A 138 -6.39 6.03 -2.67
N GLY A 139 -7.59 6.60 -2.62
CA GLY A 139 -7.76 8.04 -2.38
C GLY A 139 -7.14 8.49 -1.05
N ARG A 140 -7.35 7.73 0.02
CA ARG A 140 -6.75 8.05 1.33
C ARG A 140 -5.22 7.94 1.31
N ASN A 141 -4.67 6.89 0.72
CA ASN A 141 -3.23 6.68 0.65
C ASN A 141 -2.55 7.75 -0.21
N GLU A 142 -3.17 8.17 -1.31
CA GLU A 142 -2.68 9.26 -2.15
C GLU A 142 -2.64 10.59 -1.39
N LEU A 143 -3.69 10.92 -0.63
CA LEU A 143 -3.70 12.12 0.24
C LEU A 143 -2.60 12.06 1.30
N TRP A 144 -2.41 10.91 1.96
CA TRP A 144 -1.31 10.73 2.91
C TRP A 144 0.06 10.85 2.24
N THR A 145 0.20 10.39 1.00
CA THR A 145 1.45 10.52 0.23
C THR A 145 1.78 11.98 -0.06
N LEU A 146 0.79 12.80 -0.41
CA LEU A 146 1.00 14.24 -0.57
C LEU A 146 1.49 14.88 0.74
N THR A 147 0.86 14.56 1.87
CA THR A 147 1.30 15.02 3.20
C THR A 147 2.74 14.57 3.49
N ALA A 148 3.07 13.30 3.26
CA ALA A 148 4.40 12.76 3.49
C ALA A 148 5.48 13.43 2.62
N LEU A 149 5.16 13.77 1.37
CA LEU A 149 6.07 14.50 0.49
C LEU A 149 6.37 15.90 1.03
N HIS A 150 5.39 16.60 1.59
CA HIS A 150 5.60 17.89 2.26
C HIS A 150 6.44 17.73 3.53
N GLU A 151 6.16 16.71 4.36
CA GLU A 151 6.98 16.40 5.53
C GLU A 151 8.46 16.13 5.17
N ILE A 152 8.70 15.42 4.05
CA ILE A 152 10.06 15.19 3.54
C ILE A 152 10.71 16.50 3.09
N VAL A 153 9.97 17.39 2.43
CA VAL A 153 10.47 18.72 2.02
C VAL A 153 10.87 19.54 3.24
N ASP A 154 10.03 19.58 4.27
CA ASP A 154 10.31 20.28 5.52
C ASP A 154 11.51 19.69 6.26
N ALA A 155 11.57 18.36 6.36
CA ALA A 155 12.69 17.65 6.98
C ALA A 155 14.03 17.91 6.24
N GLN A 156 14.02 17.95 4.92
CA GLN A 156 15.18 18.30 4.11
C GLN A 156 15.63 19.76 4.36
N GLN A 157 14.68 20.68 4.50
CA GLN A 157 15.00 22.08 4.80
C GLN A 157 15.56 22.23 6.20
N GLU A 158 15.01 21.52 7.19
CA GLU A 158 15.54 21.48 8.55
C GLU A 158 16.96 20.91 8.56
N TYR A 159 17.17 19.76 7.91
CA TYR A 159 18.48 19.12 7.77
C TYR A 159 19.52 20.04 7.13
N PHE A 160 19.15 20.76 6.07
CA PHE A 160 20.02 21.72 5.38
C PHE A 160 20.47 22.86 6.31
N ASN A 161 19.58 23.33 7.20
CA ASN A 161 19.85 24.42 8.12
C ASN A 161 20.54 23.98 9.42
N MET A 162 20.76 22.69 9.65
CA MET A 162 21.42 22.21 10.87
C MET A 162 22.86 22.70 10.94
N PRO A 163 23.30 23.21 12.14
CA PRO A 163 24.68 23.59 12.33
C PRO A 163 25.63 22.39 12.18
N ARG A 164 26.67 22.52 11.36
CA ARG A 164 27.72 21.52 11.18
C ARG A 164 29.09 22.16 11.52
N GLU A 165 30.01 21.32 12.03
CA GLU A 165 31.34 21.77 12.41
C GLU A 165 32.15 22.34 11.22
N ASP A 166 31.92 21.77 10.01
CA ASP A 166 32.56 22.20 8.77
C ASP A 166 31.87 23.39 8.09
N GLY A 167 30.68 23.79 8.57
CA GLY A 167 29.88 24.89 8.01
C GLY A 167 29.31 24.61 6.64
N ILE A 168 29.32 23.35 6.17
CA ILE A 168 28.78 22.97 4.86
C ILE A 168 27.26 22.74 4.97
N MET A 169 26.50 23.44 4.14
CA MET A 169 25.04 23.27 4.05
C MET A 169 24.71 22.30 2.91
N VAL A 170 24.11 21.16 3.24
CA VAL A 170 23.74 20.11 2.29
C VAL A 170 22.41 19.46 2.69
N TYR A 171 21.69 18.95 1.72
CA TYR A 171 20.53 18.09 1.91
C TYR A 171 20.95 16.65 2.20
N ALA A 172 20.06 15.88 2.82
CA ALA A 172 20.30 14.47 3.08
C ALA A 172 20.16 13.63 1.79
N LEU A 173 21.07 12.67 1.63
CA LEU A 173 21.05 11.72 0.50
C LEU A 173 20.11 10.53 0.72
N LYS A 174 19.64 10.31 1.95
CA LYS A 174 18.83 9.17 2.35
C LYS A 174 17.93 9.55 3.52
N PHE A 175 16.91 8.77 3.73
CA PHE A 175 15.98 9.00 4.83
C PHE A 175 16.59 8.51 6.15
N ARG A 176 17.02 7.26 6.24
CA ARG A 176 17.60 6.71 7.45
C ARG A 176 19.12 6.90 7.48
N SER A 177 19.61 7.49 8.56
CA SER A 177 21.05 7.63 8.78
C SER A 177 21.76 6.28 8.96
N SER A 178 23.01 6.21 8.57
CA SER A 178 23.89 5.10 8.91
C SER A 178 24.04 5.00 10.43
N GLU A 179 24.31 3.80 10.95
CA GLU A 179 24.46 3.57 12.38
C GLU A 179 25.54 4.49 12.98
N GLY A 180 25.15 5.24 14.00
CA GLY A 180 26.03 6.21 14.69
C GLY A 180 26.37 7.46 13.89
N GLN A 181 25.72 7.68 12.72
CA GLN A 181 25.87 8.86 11.88
C GLN A 181 24.60 9.73 11.89
N ARG A 182 24.71 10.95 11.35
CA ARG A 182 23.59 11.85 11.06
C ARG A 182 23.65 12.29 9.59
N ASP A 183 23.73 11.28 8.71
CA ASP A 183 23.90 11.45 7.26
C ASP A 183 22.60 11.19 6.47
N GLY A 184 21.47 11.09 7.18
CA GLY A 184 20.09 10.97 6.67
C GLY A 184 19.13 11.84 7.47
N LEU A 185 17.85 11.84 7.12
CA LEU A 185 16.79 12.64 7.76
C LEU A 185 16.32 12.08 9.10
N TYR A 186 16.54 10.79 9.35
CA TYR A 186 16.18 10.11 10.58
C TYR A 186 17.41 9.45 11.23
N TRP A 187 17.52 9.60 12.55
CA TRP A 187 18.39 8.83 13.43
C TRP A 187 17.68 8.55 14.75
N PRO A 188 17.92 7.38 15.37
CA PRO A 188 17.35 7.09 16.67
C PRO A 188 17.90 8.04 17.74
N VAL A 189 17.00 8.56 18.58
CA VAL A 189 17.33 9.50 19.66
C VAL A 189 17.28 8.75 20.99
N ALA A 190 18.32 8.85 21.82
CA ALA A 190 18.35 8.24 23.14
C ALA A 190 17.40 8.98 24.09
N GLU A 191 16.91 8.27 25.11
CA GLU A 191 16.03 8.85 26.13
C GLU A 191 16.73 10.01 26.85
N GLY A 192 16.12 11.21 26.80
CA GLY A 192 16.64 12.44 27.39
C GLY A 192 17.48 13.30 26.45
N GLU A 193 17.75 12.88 25.24
CA GLU A 193 18.32 13.76 24.20
C GLU A 193 17.26 14.69 23.64
N THR A 194 17.65 15.91 23.27
CA THR A 194 16.76 16.94 22.71
C THR A 194 16.97 17.17 21.23
N ASP A 195 17.94 16.50 20.63
CA ASP A 195 18.33 16.66 19.23
C ASP A 195 17.55 15.65 18.37
N LEU A 196 16.30 16.00 18.10
CA LEU A 196 15.38 15.16 17.35
C LEU A 196 15.78 15.09 15.88
N SER A 197 15.50 13.95 15.25
CA SER A 197 15.64 13.80 13.79
C SER A 197 14.51 14.56 13.07
N PRO A 198 14.80 15.18 11.91
CA PRO A 198 13.79 15.91 11.15
C PRO A 198 12.63 15.03 10.64
N LEU A 199 12.91 13.76 10.35
CA LEU A 199 11.92 12.81 9.83
C LEU A 199 11.55 11.77 10.88
N GLY A 200 10.29 11.31 10.88
CA GLY A 200 9.82 10.23 11.74
C GLY A 200 10.35 8.85 11.30
N GLU A 201 10.43 7.91 12.27
CA GLU A 201 10.97 6.56 12.04
C GLU A 201 10.19 5.77 10.99
N VAL A 202 8.87 5.84 11.01
CA VAL A 202 7.99 5.05 10.14
C VAL A 202 8.16 5.50 8.70
N LEU A 203 8.10 6.82 8.44
CA LEU A 203 8.30 7.36 7.10
C LEU A 203 9.74 7.12 6.60
N ALA A 204 10.75 7.22 7.48
CA ALA A 204 12.13 6.90 7.11
C ALA A 204 12.33 5.42 6.72
N GLY A 205 11.48 4.52 7.21
CA GLY A 205 11.46 3.10 6.83
C GLY A 205 10.91 2.83 5.43
N SER A 206 10.25 3.79 4.80
CA SER A 206 9.64 3.65 3.47
C SER A 206 10.60 3.95 2.30
N GLU A 207 11.86 4.27 2.59
CA GLU A 207 12.88 4.45 1.56
C GLU A 207 13.15 3.13 0.82
N SER A 208 12.87 3.10 -0.49
CA SER A 208 12.90 1.88 -1.31
C SER A 208 14.25 1.21 -1.45
N TRP A 209 15.33 1.87 -1.03
CA TRP A 209 16.72 1.38 -1.11
C TRP A 209 17.27 1.00 0.27
N GLY A 210 16.44 0.98 1.30
CA GLY A 210 16.81 0.54 2.65
C GLY A 210 17.01 -0.98 2.72
N ASP A 211 17.55 -1.46 3.84
CA ASP A 211 17.82 -2.89 4.06
C ASP A 211 16.53 -3.74 4.15
N ASP A 212 15.41 -3.14 4.55
CA ASP A 212 14.08 -3.78 4.66
C ASP A 212 13.01 -2.71 4.43
N PRO A 213 12.80 -2.28 3.15
CA PRO A 213 11.87 -1.20 2.85
C PRO A 213 10.43 -1.63 3.14
N ARG A 214 9.70 -0.81 3.88
CA ARG A 214 8.28 -0.99 4.17
C ARG A 214 7.50 0.19 3.62
N PRO A 215 6.38 -0.05 2.95
CA PRO A 215 5.58 1.07 2.47
C PRO A 215 5.07 1.91 3.64
N PHE A 216 4.98 3.23 3.44
CA PHE A 216 4.31 4.14 4.35
C PHE A 216 3.01 4.60 3.72
N HIS A 217 1.88 4.26 4.34
CA HIS A 217 0.54 4.43 3.75
C HIS A 217 0.45 3.88 2.32
N GLY A 218 1.01 2.67 2.12
CA GLY A 218 0.98 1.98 0.85
C GLY A 218 1.92 2.50 -0.23
N TYR A 219 2.87 3.40 0.10
CA TYR A 219 3.80 4.02 -0.84
C TYR A 219 5.26 3.83 -0.44
N PHE A 220 6.12 3.64 -1.44
CA PHE A 220 7.57 3.74 -1.32
C PHE A 220 8.04 5.11 -1.77
N TYR A 221 9.16 5.56 -1.21
CA TYR A 221 9.75 6.87 -1.49
C TYR A 221 11.25 6.73 -1.83
N ARG A 222 11.75 7.67 -2.63
CA ARG A 222 13.18 7.72 -2.99
C ARG A 222 13.64 9.13 -3.27
N ILE A 223 14.84 9.48 -2.75
CA ILE A 223 15.51 10.72 -3.08
C ILE A 223 16.14 10.61 -4.47
N LEU A 224 15.97 11.64 -5.29
CA LEU A 224 16.57 11.81 -6.60
C LEU A 224 17.68 12.86 -6.53
N THR A 225 18.80 12.59 -7.19
CA THR A 225 20.02 13.39 -7.11
C THR A 225 20.23 14.32 -8.32
N SER A 226 19.25 14.39 -9.20
CA SER A 226 19.32 15.23 -10.40
C SER A 226 17.93 15.65 -10.88
N ARG A 227 17.88 16.65 -11.72
CA ARG A 227 16.72 16.99 -12.56
C ARG A 227 17.05 16.92 -14.03
N GLY A 228 16.05 16.57 -14.85
CA GLY A 228 16.19 16.45 -16.30
C GLY A 228 15.85 17.75 -17.06
N ALA A 229 15.93 17.65 -18.38
CA ALA A 229 15.79 18.80 -19.27
C ALA A 229 14.36 19.38 -19.31
N ASP A 230 13.33 18.56 -19.08
CA ASP A 230 11.92 19.00 -19.10
C ASP A 230 11.51 19.64 -17.78
N ALA A 231 12.30 19.43 -16.71
CA ALA A 231 12.01 20.00 -15.40
C ALA A 231 12.15 21.54 -15.43
N PRO A 232 11.34 22.27 -14.65
CA PRO A 232 11.49 23.71 -14.50
C PRO A 232 12.91 24.10 -14.08
N GLY A 233 13.60 24.88 -14.89
CA GLY A 233 15.00 25.29 -14.70
C GLY A 233 16.02 24.41 -15.42
N GLY A 234 15.59 23.38 -16.18
CA GLY A 234 16.42 22.55 -17.03
C GLY A 234 17.29 21.55 -16.26
N GLU A 235 18.16 20.85 -16.97
CA GLU A 235 19.02 19.80 -16.44
C GLU A 235 19.99 20.34 -15.38
N LEU A 236 20.08 19.61 -14.24
CA LEU A 236 21.02 19.92 -13.16
C LEU A 236 21.35 18.65 -12.37
N ASN A 237 22.64 18.39 -12.18
CA ASN A 237 23.09 17.46 -11.17
C ASN A 237 23.09 18.16 -9.79
N TYR A 238 22.34 17.65 -8.83
CA TYR A 238 22.26 18.20 -7.47
C TYR A 238 23.49 17.88 -6.64
N LEU A 239 24.26 16.84 -7.02
CA LEU A 239 25.52 16.48 -6.37
C LEU A 239 26.62 17.47 -6.79
N ASP A 240 27.44 17.85 -5.84
CA ASP A 240 28.70 18.54 -6.08
C ASP A 240 29.84 17.55 -6.42
N GLU A 241 31.06 18.07 -6.55
CA GLU A 241 32.26 17.26 -6.87
C GLU A 241 32.65 16.27 -5.75
N ASN A 242 32.14 16.47 -4.52
CA ASN A 242 32.36 15.60 -3.38
C ASN A 242 31.23 14.58 -3.19
N GLY A 243 30.22 14.59 -4.06
CA GLY A 243 29.06 13.72 -3.96
C GLY A 243 28.02 14.16 -2.93
N LEU A 244 28.04 15.43 -2.52
CA LEU A 244 27.09 15.99 -1.57
C LEU A 244 25.92 16.69 -2.27
N LEU A 245 24.71 16.57 -1.76
CA LEU A 245 23.52 17.27 -2.26
C LEU A 245 23.55 18.75 -1.84
N SER A 246 24.35 19.56 -2.52
CA SER A 246 24.52 20.98 -2.21
C SER A 246 23.71 21.91 -3.12
N ARG A 247 23.11 21.39 -4.22
CA ARG A 247 22.43 22.20 -5.24
C ARG A 247 20.92 21.97 -5.30
N GLY A 248 20.41 21.09 -4.47
CA GLY A 248 19.02 20.70 -4.40
C GLY A 248 18.85 19.20 -4.21
N TYR A 249 17.62 18.75 -4.28
CA TYR A 249 17.19 17.36 -4.24
C TYR A 249 15.83 17.24 -4.92
N ALA A 250 15.39 16.02 -5.15
CA ALA A 250 14.00 15.73 -5.44
C ALA A 250 13.58 14.40 -4.80
N VAL A 251 12.29 14.10 -4.81
CA VAL A 251 11.72 12.87 -4.26
C VAL A 251 10.72 12.33 -5.26
N VAL A 252 10.71 11.00 -5.43
CA VAL A 252 9.66 10.26 -6.13
C VAL A 252 8.97 9.33 -5.14
N ALA A 253 7.64 9.24 -5.24
CA ALA A 253 6.81 8.32 -4.47
C ALA A 253 5.91 7.51 -5.40
N TRP A 254 5.81 6.19 -5.16
CA TRP A 254 4.98 5.30 -5.99
C TRP A 254 4.30 4.24 -5.13
N PRO A 255 3.10 3.73 -5.54
CA PRO A 255 2.38 2.73 -4.77
C PRO A 255 3.12 1.40 -4.70
N ALA A 256 3.10 0.76 -3.54
CA ALA A 256 3.65 -0.58 -3.34
C ALA A 256 2.92 -1.63 -4.18
N THR A 257 1.61 -1.45 -4.39
CA THR A 257 0.79 -2.30 -5.25
C THR A 257 -0.14 -1.42 -6.08
N TYR A 258 0.15 -1.29 -7.38
CA TYR A 258 -0.67 -0.51 -8.31
C TYR A 258 -2.13 -0.98 -8.31
N GLY A 259 -3.07 -0.03 -8.21
CA GLY A 259 -4.52 -0.30 -8.19
C GLY A 259 -5.07 -0.85 -6.86
N ASN A 260 -4.19 -1.16 -5.89
CA ASN A 260 -4.59 -1.59 -4.55
C ASN A 260 -4.15 -0.57 -3.49
N SER A 261 -2.87 -0.24 -3.40
CA SER A 261 -2.38 0.75 -2.44
C SER A 261 -2.38 2.17 -2.99
N GLY A 262 -2.39 2.34 -4.30
CA GLY A 262 -2.43 3.63 -5.00
C GLY A 262 -2.43 3.44 -6.51
N VAL A 263 -2.71 4.52 -7.24
CA VAL A 263 -2.67 4.60 -8.71
C VAL A 263 -1.61 5.60 -9.16
N MET A 264 -1.59 6.80 -8.55
CA MET A 264 -0.69 7.86 -8.96
C MET A 264 0.72 7.65 -8.45
N THR A 265 1.71 7.97 -9.29
CA THR A 265 3.10 8.17 -8.90
C THR A 265 3.32 9.68 -8.76
N PHE A 266 3.99 10.08 -7.69
CA PHE A 266 4.23 11.49 -7.38
C PHE A 266 5.72 11.83 -7.45
N MET A 267 6.06 13.07 -7.78
CA MET A 267 7.41 13.59 -7.62
C MET A 267 7.38 15.06 -7.21
N THR A 268 8.36 15.45 -6.40
CA THR A 268 8.56 16.84 -5.99
C THR A 268 10.05 17.16 -5.91
N ASP A 269 10.40 18.44 -5.84
CA ASP A 269 11.75 18.89 -5.54
C ASP A 269 11.74 19.91 -4.37
N GLN A 270 12.87 20.51 -4.07
CA GLN A 270 13.03 21.48 -2.99
C GLN A 270 12.07 22.69 -3.04
N ARG A 271 11.31 22.86 -4.09
CA ARG A 271 10.29 23.92 -4.24
C ARG A 271 8.92 23.51 -3.70
N GLY A 272 8.73 22.23 -3.39
CA GLY A 272 7.51 21.69 -2.78
C GLY A 272 6.34 21.49 -3.76
N LEU A 273 6.47 21.86 -5.05
CA LEU A 273 5.42 21.58 -6.04
C LEU A 273 5.40 20.09 -6.37
N VAL A 274 4.29 19.42 -6.07
CA VAL A 274 4.12 17.99 -6.34
C VAL A 274 3.47 17.77 -7.71
N TYR A 275 4.09 16.92 -8.52
CA TYR A 275 3.56 16.44 -9.80
C TYR A 275 3.08 15.01 -9.65
N GLN A 276 2.03 14.64 -10.37
CA GLN A 276 1.45 13.30 -10.39
C GLN A 276 1.31 12.76 -11.80
N LYS A 277 1.39 11.43 -11.91
CA LYS A 277 1.17 10.68 -13.14
C LYS A 277 0.77 9.26 -12.86
N ASP A 278 -0.22 8.74 -13.57
CA ASP A 278 -0.52 7.31 -13.63
C ASP A 278 0.48 6.62 -14.58
N LEU A 279 1.33 5.76 -14.05
CA LEU A 279 2.30 4.96 -14.80
C LEU A 279 1.71 3.61 -15.27
N GLY A 280 0.48 3.27 -14.84
CA GLY A 280 -0.21 2.03 -15.20
C GLY A 280 0.29 0.80 -14.43
N ALA A 281 -0.13 -0.39 -14.88
CA ALA A 281 0.17 -1.66 -14.20
C ALA A 281 1.68 -1.99 -14.07
N GLY A 282 2.55 -1.33 -14.82
CA GLY A 282 4.01 -1.45 -14.72
C GLY A 282 4.67 -0.40 -13.82
N THR A 283 3.92 0.17 -12.87
CA THR A 283 4.39 1.28 -12.03
C THR A 283 5.68 0.96 -11.28
N GLU A 284 5.83 -0.22 -10.70
CA GLU A 284 7.02 -0.61 -9.95
C GLU A 284 8.30 -0.51 -10.80
N GLU A 285 8.30 -1.13 -11.99
CA GLU A 285 9.44 -1.08 -12.90
C GLU A 285 9.68 0.34 -13.45
N SER A 286 8.61 1.05 -13.78
CA SER A 286 8.68 2.41 -14.33
C SER A 286 9.20 3.40 -13.29
N ALA A 287 8.74 3.32 -12.04
CA ALA A 287 9.21 4.16 -10.95
C ALA A 287 10.65 3.84 -10.55
N ALA A 288 11.04 2.55 -10.56
CA ALA A 288 12.43 2.15 -10.35
C ALA A 288 13.39 2.73 -11.40
N ALA A 289 12.92 2.94 -12.62
CA ALA A 289 13.69 3.53 -13.73
C ALA A 289 13.76 5.07 -13.69
N ILE A 290 13.02 5.74 -12.81
CA ILE A 290 13.11 7.21 -12.67
C ILE A 290 14.42 7.57 -11.96
N GLU A 291 15.40 8.11 -12.66
CA GLU A 291 16.70 8.52 -12.11
C GLU A 291 16.79 10.02 -11.81
N SER A 292 15.86 10.83 -12.35
CA SER A 292 15.87 12.28 -12.20
C SER A 292 14.47 12.84 -12.06
N PHE A 293 14.35 13.98 -11.40
CA PHE A 293 13.14 14.79 -11.41
C PHE A 293 12.97 15.44 -12.79
N ASN A 294 12.09 14.87 -13.58
CA ASN A 294 11.89 15.32 -14.96
C ASN A 294 10.39 15.30 -15.36
N PRO A 295 9.54 16.12 -14.72
CA PRO A 295 8.13 16.18 -15.07
C PRO A 295 7.96 16.81 -16.46
N ASP A 296 7.77 15.96 -17.46
CA ASP A 296 7.38 16.37 -18.81
C ASP A 296 5.89 16.73 -18.88
N SER A 297 5.38 17.04 -20.08
CA SER A 297 3.98 17.44 -20.29
C SER A 297 2.93 16.37 -19.92
N SER A 298 3.33 15.15 -19.60
CA SER A 298 2.45 14.08 -19.14
C SER A 298 2.27 14.04 -17.61
N TRP A 299 3.08 14.80 -16.88
CA TRP A 299 2.95 14.99 -15.44
C TRP A 299 2.09 16.23 -15.16
N VAL A 300 1.16 16.11 -14.23
CA VAL A 300 0.23 17.18 -13.88
C VAL A 300 0.52 17.62 -12.43
N PRO A 301 0.62 18.95 -12.17
CA PRO A 301 0.68 19.44 -10.79
C PRO A 301 -0.56 19.01 -10.01
N THR A 302 -0.39 18.65 -8.74
CA THR A 302 -1.52 18.37 -7.85
C THR A 302 -2.21 19.66 -7.42
N GLU A 303 -3.52 19.61 -7.14
CA GLU A 303 -4.28 20.80 -6.72
C GLU A 303 -3.75 21.39 -5.41
N ASP A 304 -3.39 20.54 -4.44
CA ASP A 304 -2.84 20.97 -3.15
C ASP A 304 -1.52 21.74 -3.29
N SER A 305 -0.70 21.38 -4.27
CA SER A 305 0.57 22.07 -4.52
C SER A 305 0.39 23.49 -5.06
N LEU A 306 -0.74 23.81 -5.69
CA LEU A 306 -1.02 25.15 -6.17
C LEU A 306 -1.31 26.13 -5.04
N ILE A 307 -1.73 25.63 -3.88
CA ILE A 307 -2.01 26.43 -2.68
C ILE A 307 -0.70 26.85 -1.98
N TYR A 308 0.30 25.96 -1.96
CA TYR A 308 1.59 26.20 -1.29
C TYR A 308 2.52 27.18 -2.06
N VAL A 309 2.29 27.43 -3.33
CA VAL A 309 3.13 28.34 -4.15
C VAL A 309 2.63 29.78 -4.12
N GLU A 310 1.41 30.04 -3.62
CA GLU A 310 0.81 31.38 -3.54
C GLU A 310 1.04 32.09 -2.17
N GLU A 311 1.61 31.41 -1.16
CA GLU A 311 2.03 32.00 0.13
C GLU A 311 3.56 32.28 0.16
#